data_27ff8a4c29d9508ba49a5d52109d6cd1
#
_entry.id   27ff8a4c29d9508ba49a5d52109d6cd1
#
_cell.length_a   1.000
_cell.length_b   1.000
_cell.length_c   1.000
_cell.angle_alpha   90.00
_cell.angle_beta   90.00
_cell.angle_gamma   90.00
#
_symmetry.space_group_name_H-M   'P 1'
#
loop_
_entity.id
_entity.type
_entity.pdbx_description
1 polymer ?
#
loop_
_entity_poly.entity_id
_entity_poly.type
_entity_poly.pdbx_seq_one_letter_code
_entity_poly.pdbx_strand_id
1 'polypeptide(L)'
;MLWGSPIELSNQAQLKNRIKESLLKNRRILSAYNLTERDLSKHVRFLERYKPEYLYGYATILTVFAKMLDDANIKPQLSLKAVVSTSETLEKWQEDLIARVFDCPVANEYGTRDAGILAYTCPSGGIHITAENCIIEV
;
A
#
# COMPACT_ATOMS: atom_id res chain seq x y z
N MET A 1 -2.34 4.85 3.91
CA MET A 1 -3.35 3.79 3.79
C MET A 1 -2.64 2.45 3.71
N LEU A 2 -3.11 1.45 4.41
CA LEU A 2 -2.50 0.11 4.44
C LEU A 2 -3.54 -0.90 3.95
N TRP A 3 -3.12 -1.79 3.02
CA TRP A 3 -3.92 -2.89 2.53
C TRP A 3 -3.27 -4.20 2.94
N GLY A 4 -3.93 -4.96 3.78
CA GLY A 4 -3.40 -6.19 4.31
C GLY A 4 -4.50 -7.20 4.64
N SER A 5 -4.09 -8.34 5.17
CA SER A 5 -5.00 -9.39 5.62
C SER A 5 -5.95 -8.86 6.71
N PRO A 6 -7.24 -9.18 6.66
CA PRO A 6 -8.12 -8.91 7.78
C PRO A 6 -7.65 -9.74 8.97
N ILE A 7 -7.29 -9.07 10.04
CA ILE A 7 -7.16 -9.74 11.34
C ILE A 7 -8.60 -9.96 11.81
N GLU A 8 -9.00 -11.20 12.03
CA GLU A 8 -10.28 -11.54 12.64
C GLU A 8 -10.28 -11.05 14.10
N LEU A 9 -10.74 -9.83 14.30
CA LEU A 9 -10.91 -9.25 15.61
C LEU A 9 -12.39 -9.21 15.95
N SER A 10 -12.73 -9.41 17.22
CA SER A 10 -14.09 -9.13 17.70
C SER A 10 -14.51 -7.70 17.37
N ASN A 11 -15.82 -7.46 17.21
CA ASN A 11 -16.33 -6.13 16.85
C ASN A 11 -15.84 -5.00 17.76
N GLN A 12 -15.69 -5.26 19.05
CA GLN A 12 -15.14 -4.28 20.01
C GLN A 12 -13.63 -4.04 19.82
N ALA A 13 -12.87 -5.10 19.53
CA ALA A 13 -11.45 -4.97 19.24
C ALA A 13 -11.20 -4.27 17.89
N GLN A 14 -12.09 -4.47 16.91
CA GLN A 14 -12.04 -3.74 15.65
C GLN A 14 -12.25 -2.24 15.83
N LEU A 15 -13.21 -1.83 16.66
CA LEU A 15 -13.46 -0.40 16.91
C LEU A 15 -12.28 0.26 17.64
N LYS A 16 -11.76 -0.37 18.70
CA LYS A 16 -10.57 0.12 19.41
C LYS A 16 -9.35 0.23 18.49
N ASN A 17 -9.11 -0.78 17.63
CA ASN A 17 -8.03 -0.74 16.66
C ASN A 17 -8.24 0.38 15.62
N ARG A 18 -9.44 0.56 15.10
CA ARG A 18 -9.73 1.65 14.15
C ARG A 18 -9.44 3.02 14.74
N ILE A 19 -9.80 3.24 16.02
CA ILE A 19 -9.50 4.48 16.74
C ILE A 19 -8.00 4.64 16.93
N LYS A 20 -7.31 3.61 17.42
CA LYS A 20 -5.85 3.60 17.60
C LYS A 20 -5.11 3.88 16.29
N GLU A 21 -5.46 3.18 15.22
CA GLU A 21 -4.85 3.38 13.90
C GLU A 21 -5.09 4.79 13.35
N SER A 22 -6.30 5.32 13.56
CA SER A 22 -6.67 6.65 13.08
C SER A 22 -6.03 7.78 13.88
N LEU A 23 -5.99 7.68 15.21
CA LEU A 23 -5.51 8.76 16.07
C LEU A 23 -4.01 8.73 16.31
N LEU A 24 -3.44 7.53 16.51
CA LEU A 24 -2.01 7.41 16.85
C LEU A 24 -1.11 7.24 15.62
N LYS A 25 -1.61 6.57 14.57
CA LYS A 25 -0.81 6.26 13.39
C LYS A 25 -1.25 7.02 12.13
N ASN A 26 -2.29 7.84 12.23
CA ASN A 26 -2.88 8.58 11.10
C ASN A 26 -3.04 7.72 9.84
N ARG A 27 -3.50 6.47 10.02
CA ARG A 27 -3.67 5.52 8.91
C ARG A 27 -5.05 4.89 8.90
N ARG A 28 -5.49 4.48 7.72
CA ARG A 28 -6.71 3.70 7.49
C ARG A 28 -6.35 2.41 6.81
N ILE A 29 -6.92 1.31 7.32
CA ILE A 29 -6.75 -0.02 6.76
C ILE A 29 -7.98 -0.33 5.93
N LEU A 30 -7.77 -0.68 4.67
CA LEU A 30 -8.77 -1.28 3.79
C LEU A 30 -8.45 -2.76 3.63
N SER A 31 -9.48 -3.59 3.66
CA SER A 31 -9.31 -5.02 3.43
C SER A 31 -9.04 -5.29 1.95
N ALA A 32 -7.94 -5.98 1.67
CA ALA A 32 -7.61 -6.46 0.33
C ALA A 32 -8.66 -7.43 -0.25
N TYR A 33 -9.38 -8.14 0.62
CA TYR A 33 -10.40 -9.12 0.21
C TYR A 33 -11.72 -8.49 -0.25
N ASN A 34 -11.94 -7.21 0.02
CA ASN A 34 -13.17 -6.50 -0.36
C ASN A 34 -12.99 -5.65 -1.61
N LEU A 35 -11.91 -5.86 -2.36
CA LEU A 35 -11.67 -5.14 -3.61
C LEU A 35 -12.43 -5.83 -4.74
N THR A 36 -13.60 -5.30 -5.07
CA THR A 36 -14.44 -5.76 -6.17
C THR A 36 -14.74 -4.61 -7.12
N GLU A 37 -15.03 -4.92 -8.38
CA GLU A 37 -15.43 -3.91 -9.38
C GLU A 37 -16.65 -3.10 -8.92
N ARG A 38 -17.61 -3.75 -8.23
CA ARG A 38 -18.80 -3.08 -7.69
C ARG A 38 -18.47 -2.03 -6.64
N ASP A 39 -17.39 -2.25 -5.88
CA ASP A 39 -16.98 -1.37 -4.80
C ASP A 39 -15.89 -0.37 -5.22
N LEU A 40 -15.39 -0.46 -6.47
CA LEU A 40 -14.33 0.39 -6.99
C LEU A 40 -14.64 1.88 -6.77
N SER A 41 -15.82 2.33 -7.19
CA SER A 41 -16.25 3.74 -7.01
C SER A 41 -16.35 4.18 -5.54
N LYS A 42 -16.64 3.25 -4.62
CA LYS A 42 -16.65 3.55 -3.18
C LYS A 42 -15.23 3.72 -2.66
N HIS A 43 -14.30 2.86 -3.11
CA HIS A 43 -12.90 2.96 -2.74
C HIS A 43 -12.27 4.25 -3.26
N VAL A 44 -12.53 4.62 -4.52
CA VAL A 44 -12.07 5.88 -5.10
C VAL A 44 -12.58 7.07 -4.29
N ARG A 45 -13.89 7.19 -4.09
CA ARG A 45 -14.49 8.29 -3.29
C ARG A 45 -13.95 8.34 -1.86
N PHE A 46 -13.71 7.19 -1.25
CA PHE A 46 -13.13 7.13 0.08
C PHE A 46 -11.70 7.68 0.07
N LEU A 47 -10.86 7.30 -0.90
CA LEU A 47 -9.50 7.77 -1.05
C LEU A 47 -9.45 9.28 -1.31
N GLU A 48 -10.26 9.77 -2.22
CA GLU A 48 -10.34 11.20 -2.57
C GLU A 48 -10.80 12.06 -1.37
N ARG A 49 -11.72 11.53 -0.56
CA ARG A 49 -12.15 12.20 0.67
C ARG A 49 -11.11 12.13 1.79
N TYR A 50 -10.44 11.00 1.94
CA TYR A 50 -9.43 10.77 2.98
C TYR A 50 -8.12 11.48 2.64
N LYS A 51 -7.79 11.65 1.35
CA LYS A 51 -6.58 12.31 0.80
C LYS A 51 -5.30 11.75 1.42
N PRO A 52 -5.01 10.45 1.26
CA PRO A 52 -3.80 9.87 1.78
C PRO A 52 -2.56 10.46 1.09
N GLU A 53 -1.48 10.64 1.82
CA GLU A 53 -0.17 10.99 1.25
C GLU A 53 0.55 9.76 0.69
N TYR A 54 0.25 8.58 1.22
CA TYR A 54 0.85 7.31 0.82
C TYR A 54 -0.20 6.23 0.69
N LEU A 55 -0.04 5.36 -0.30
CA LEU A 55 -0.67 4.04 -0.34
C LEU A 55 0.37 2.99 0.06
N TYR A 56 -0.02 2.02 0.87
CA TYR A 56 0.86 0.97 1.36
C TYR A 56 0.14 -0.37 1.28
N GLY A 57 0.73 -1.37 0.64
CA GLY A 57 0.08 -2.66 0.50
C GLY A 57 0.92 -3.71 -0.19
N TYR A 58 0.32 -4.88 -0.41
CA TYR A 58 0.94 -5.97 -1.16
C TYR A 58 1.02 -5.63 -2.66
N ALA A 59 2.09 -6.08 -3.33
CA ALA A 59 2.29 -5.84 -4.76
C ALA A 59 1.08 -6.28 -5.58
N THR A 60 0.57 -7.49 -5.33
CA THR A 60 -0.61 -8.04 -6.02
C THR A 60 -1.84 -7.16 -5.87
N ILE A 61 -2.17 -6.72 -4.64
CA ILE A 61 -3.42 -5.96 -4.42
C ILE A 61 -3.33 -4.54 -4.98
N LEU A 62 -2.16 -3.91 -4.88
CA LEU A 62 -1.92 -2.61 -5.48
C LEU A 62 -2.03 -2.68 -7.01
N THR A 63 -1.49 -3.75 -7.61
CA THR A 63 -1.58 -4.02 -9.05
C THR A 63 -3.02 -4.25 -9.48
N VAL A 64 -3.78 -5.09 -8.77
CA VAL A 64 -5.20 -5.35 -9.07
C VAL A 64 -5.99 -4.05 -9.01
N PHE A 65 -5.77 -3.23 -7.99
CA PHE A 65 -6.47 -1.95 -7.87
C PHE A 65 -6.10 -0.98 -8.99
N ALA A 66 -4.81 -0.86 -9.31
CA ALA A 66 -4.36 -0.03 -10.42
C ALA A 66 -4.97 -0.51 -11.75
N LYS A 67 -4.97 -1.84 -11.98
CA LYS A 67 -5.57 -2.41 -13.19
C LYS A 67 -7.08 -2.14 -13.28
N MET A 68 -7.82 -2.31 -12.20
CA MET A 68 -9.27 -2.01 -12.17
C MET A 68 -9.56 -0.54 -12.49
N LEU A 69 -8.72 0.38 -12.00
CA LEU A 69 -8.83 1.82 -12.30
C LEU A 69 -8.54 2.10 -13.77
N ASP A 70 -7.49 1.48 -14.30
CA ASP A 70 -7.06 1.63 -15.70
C ASP A 70 -8.12 1.08 -16.66
N ASP A 71 -8.60 -0.14 -16.43
CA ASP A 71 -9.64 -0.80 -17.22
C ASP A 71 -10.97 0.00 -17.22
N ALA A 72 -11.30 0.62 -16.08
CA ALA A 72 -12.48 1.49 -15.95
C ALA A 72 -12.25 2.92 -16.46
N ASN A 73 -11.04 3.25 -16.91
CA ASN A 73 -10.62 4.61 -17.29
C ASN A 73 -10.89 5.65 -16.17
N ILE A 74 -10.69 5.25 -14.92
CA ILE A 74 -10.87 6.11 -13.75
C ILE A 74 -9.49 6.62 -13.28
N LYS A 75 -9.31 7.93 -13.29
CA LYS A 75 -8.13 8.61 -12.73
C LYS A 75 -8.52 9.23 -11.38
N PRO A 76 -8.15 8.61 -10.23
CA PRO A 76 -8.50 9.16 -8.92
C PRO A 76 -7.79 10.49 -8.67
N GLN A 77 -8.49 11.45 -8.08
CA GLN A 77 -7.93 12.76 -7.76
C GLN A 77 -7.15 12.69 -6.44
N LEU A 78 -5.93 12.17 -6.52
CA LEU A 78 -5.04 11.97 -5.38
C LEU A 78 -3.73 12.75 -5.58
N SER A 79 -3.15 13.22 -4.47
CA SER A 79 -1.82 13.84 -4.45
C SER A 79 -0.89 12.96 -3.62
N LEU A 80 -0.63 11.75 -4.12
CA LEU A 80 0.23 10.80 -3.43
C LEU A 80 1.70 11.22 -3.56
N LYS A 81 2.43 11.10 -2.46
CA LYS A 81 3.90 11.22 -2.45
C LYS A 81 4.56 9.96 -2.98
N ALA A 82 4.01 8.79 -2.64
CA ALA A 82 4.44 7.50 -3.16
C ALA A 82 3.39 6.40 -2.90
N VAL A 83 3.48 5.33 -3.69
CA VAL A 83 2.90 4.02 -3.38
C VAL A 83 4.01 3.11 -2.88
N VAL A 84 3.81 2.44 -1.74
CA VAL A 84 4.79 1.54 -1.15
C VAL A 84 4.27 0.10 -1.23
N SER A 85 5.02 -0.73 -1.94
CA SER A 85 4.78 -2.17 -2.04
C SER A 85 5.62 -2.92 -1.00
N THR A 86 5.05 -3.94 -0.39
CA THR A 86 5.71 -4.77 0.63
C THR A 86 5.27 -6.23 0.56
N SER A 87 6.05 -7.10 1.19
CA SER A 87 5.73 -8.52 1.47
C SER A 87 5.61 -9.44 0.26
N GLU A 88 5.66 -8.93 -0.94
CA GLU A 88 5.63 -9.69 -2.19
C GLU A 88 6.66 -9.12 -3.16
N THR A 89 7.13 -9.93 -4.10
CA THR A 89 7.97 -9.43 -5.19
C THR A 89 7.17 -8.44 -6.04
N LEU A 90 7.73 -7.27 -6.24
CA LEU A 90 7.19 -6.25 -7.15
C LEU A 90 7.90 -6.37 -8.49
N GLU A 91 7.17 -6.85 -9.50
CA GLU A 91 7.67 -6.96 -10.86
C GLU A 91 7.69 -5.59 -11.56
N LYS A 92 8.61 -5.37 -12.49
CA LYS A 92 8.77 -4.09 -13.19
C LYS A 92 7.48 -3.61 -13.87
N TRP A 93 6.74 -4.50 -14.51
CA TRP A 93 5.47 -4.14 -15.16
C TRP A 93 4.38 -3.69 -14.15
N GLN A 94 4.40 -4.26 -12.92
CA GLN A 94 3.49 -3.84 -11.84
C GLN A 94 3.85 -2.45 -11.35
N GLU A 95 5.13 -2.21 -11.13
CA GLU A 95 5.65 -0.89 -10.76
C GLU A 95 5.24 0.17 -11.77
N ASP A 96 5.45 -0.09 -13.07
CA ASP A 96 5.13 0.83 -14.16
C ASP A 96 3.63 1.12 -14.24
N LEU A 97 2.78 0.09 -14.09
CA LEU A 97 1.33 0.25 -14.05
C LEU A 97 0.89 1.11 -12.87
N ILE A 98 1.37 0.80 -11.67
CA ILE A 98 1.02 1.52 -10.44
C ILE A 98 1.48 2.98 -10.53
N ALA A 99 2.72 3.22 -10.96
CA ALA A 99 3.27 4.57 -11.12
C ALA A 99 2.44 5.41 -12.11
N ARG A 100 2.06 4.81 -13.23
CA ARG A 100 1.25 5.47 -14.27
C ARG A 100 -0.16 5.82 -13.79
N VAL A 101 -0.84 4.88 -13.12
CA VAL A 101 -2.23 5.07 -12.67
C VAL A 101 -2.34 6.08 -11.55
N PHE A 102 -1.41 6.05 -10.59
CA PHE A 102 -1.41 6.93 -9.43
C PHE A 102 -0.60 8.20 -9.61
N ASP A 103 0.14 8.32 -10.71
CA ASP A 103 0.96 9.50 -11.06
C ASP A 103 1.95 9.87 -9.94
N CYS A 104 2.63 8.87 -9.38
CA CYS A 104 3.60 9.05 -8.31
C CYS A 104 4.66 7.93 -8.29
N PRO A 105 5.80 8.13 -7.61
CA PRO A 105 6.81 7.10 -7.43
C PRO A 105 6.27 5.85 -6.71
N VAL A 106 6.80 4.69 -7.08
CA VAL A 106 6.55 3.43 -6.39
C VAL A 106 7.83 3.00 -5.67
N ALA A 107 7.72 2.74 -4.37
CA ALA A 107 8.80 2.20 -3.57
C ALA A 107 8.53 0.74 -3.23
N ASN A 108 9.55 -0.09 -3.34
CA ASN A 108 9.51 -1.48 -2.89
C ASN A 108 10.22 -1.62 -1.55
N GLU A 109 9.56 -2.23 -0.59
CA GLU A 109 10.07 -2.49 0.75
C GLU A 109 10.29 -3.99 0.92
N TYR A 110 11.51 -4.37 1.25
CA TYR A 110 11.87 -5.74 1.59
C TYR A 110 11.99 -5.89 3.10
N GLY A 111 11.33 -6.87 3.65
CA GLY A 111 11.37 -7.09 5.08
C GLY A 111 10.69 -8.38 5.50
N THR A 112 10.79 -8.69 6.77
CA THR A 112 10.13 -9.82 7.39
C THR A 112 9.30 -9.36 8.60
N ARG A 113 8.35 -10.20 9.00
CA ARG A 113 7.53 -9.89 10.17
C ARG A 113 8.35 -9.80 11.46
N ASP A 114 9.40 -10.60 11.54
CA ASP A 114 10.21 -10.72 12.77
C ASP A 114 11.36 -9.70 12.80
N ALA A 115 12.00 -9.46 11.65
CA ALA A 115 13.13 -8.54 11.55
C ALA A 115 12.75 -7.09 11.14
N GLY A 116 11.48 -6.86 10.74
CA GLY A 116 11.02 -5.56 10.26
C GLY A 116 11.49 -5.25 8.84
N ILE A 117 11.68 -3.97 8.54
CA ILE A 117 12.13 -3.49 7.23
C ILE A 117 13.65 -3.66 7.16
N LEU A 118 14.12 -4.44 6.18
CA LEU A 118 15.52 -4.74 5.95
C LEU A 118 16.12 -3.91 4.81
N ALA A 119 15.31 -3.59 3.80
CA ALA A 119 15.74 -2.77 2.67
C ALA A 119 14.55 -2.07 2.00
N TYR A 120 14.82 -1.03 1.25
CA TYR A 120 13.81 -0.26 0.50
C TYR A 120 14.39 0.39 -0.75
N THR A 121 13.53 0.67 -1.73
CA THR A 121 13.93 1.37 -2.94
C THR A 121 14.38 2.80 -2.63
N CYS A 122 15.55 3.15 -3.13
CA CYS A 122 16.08 4.50 -3.05
C CYS A 122 15.47 5.41 -4.14
N PRO A 123 15.15 6.67 -3.85
CA PRO A 123 14.72 7.62 -4.87
C PRO A 123 15.72 7.82 -6.02
N SER A 124 17.02 7.58 -5.76
CA SER A 124 18.09 7.65 -6.77
C SER A 124 18.29 6.35 -7.54
N GLY A 125 17.42 5.35 -7.34
CA GLY A 125 17.50 4.00 -7.92
C GLY A 125 18.28 3.03 -7.02
N GLY A 126 18.02 1.75 -7.23
CA GLY A 126 18.59 0.66 -6.43
C GLY A 126 17.86 0.41 -5.12
N ILE A 127 18.36 -0.53 -4.34
CA ILE A 127 17.80 -0.93 -3.04
C ILE A 127 18.82 -0.60 -1.95
N HIS A 128 18.39 0.16 -0.95
CA HIS A 128 19.20 0.47 0.23
C HIS A 128 18.87 -0.51 1.36
N ILE A 129 19.91 -1.13 1.90
CA ILE A 129 19.84 -1.98 3.09
C ILE A 129 19.88 -1.08 4.33
N THR A 130 19.03 -1.37 5.33
CA THR A 130 19.03 -0.70 6.64
C THR A 130 20.18 -1.26 7.49
N ALA A 131 21.42 -0.98 7.08
CA ALA A 131 22.64 -1.55 7.66
C ALA A 131 22.83 -1.21 9.15
N GLU A 132 22.16 -0.17 9.65
CA GLU A 132 22.14 0.20 11.05
C GLU A 132 21.37 -0.81 11.93
N ASN A 133 20.45 -1.57 11.33
CA ASN A 133 19.56 -2.45 12.05
C ASN A 133 19.75 -3.93 11.71
N CYS A 134 20.40 -4.26 10.58
CA CYS A 134 20.54 -5.64 10.13
C CYS A 134 21.80 -5.89 9.31
N ILE A 135 22.24 -7.14 9.34
CA ILE A 135 23.24 -7.68 8.42
C ILE A 135 22.50 -8.66 7.49
N ILE A 136 22.63 -8.48 6.20
CA ILE A 136 22.08 -9.40 5.19
C ILE A 136 23.22 -10.25 4.68
N GLU A 137 23.15 -11.57 4.90
CA GLU A 137 24.04 -12.57 4.33
C GLU A 137 23.33 -13.22 3.12
N VAL A 138 24.06 -13.40 2.02
CA VAL A 138 23.56 -13.97 0.75
C VAL A 138 24.21 -15.32 0.51
#